data_776e3d96ac9f81c66ad24b019bd92eea
#
_entry.id   776e3d96ac9f81c66ad24b019bd92eea
#
_cell.length_a   1.000
_cell.length_b   1.000
_cell.length_c   1.000
_cell.angle_alpha   90.00
_cell.angle_beta   90.00
_cell.angle_gamma   90.00
#
_symmetry.space_group_name_H-M   'P 1'
#
loop_
_entity.id
_entity.type
_entity.pdbx_description
1 polymer ?
#
loop_
_entity_poly.entity_id
_entity_poly.type
_entity_poly.pdbx_seq_one_letter_code
_entity_poly.pdbx_strand_id
1 'polypeptide(L)'
;QMCINAYTGGINIADEYANLFVRFGHWKDTGVRIDGAGAWGFASQFIQMWKMIGRSLPNEDDYYRPRVEIEGTGWCQPFTDGPLNNPDNPIEDTYLQLIASAQKMLYITTPYYAVEESMQKALCIAADAGVDVRLVVPAIPDKKYVYMVAETYWGELLAHGVKIYRYTPGFVHAKSVMVDREVALVGSTNMDYRTFQLHYECAVLLYHMPAVEDLLEDMDRMVAQSAPYTLAEWNQRSWPVSYTHLRAHETRSN
;
A
#
# COMPACT_ATOMS: atom_id res chain seq x y z
N GLN A 1 3.11 14.51 27.64
CA GLN A 1 3.55 13.11 27.56
C GLN A 1 4.23 12.90 26.22
N MET A 2 5.52 12.58 26.22
CA MET A 2 6.28 12.38 24.97
C MET A 2 5.73 11.19 24.20
N CYS A 3 5.56 11.34 22.88
CA CYS A 3 5.20 10.25 22.00
C CYS A 3 6.46 9.41 21.71
N ILE A 4 6.60 8.29 22.37
CA ILE A 4 7.74 7.35 22.19
C ILE A 4 7.36 6.14 21.34
N ASN A 5 6.07 5.98 21.04
CA ASN A 5 5.54 4.90 20.23
C ASN A 5 4.56 5.48 19.20
N ALA A 6 4.61 4.97 17.98
CA ALA A 6 3.65 5.26 16.94
C ALA A 6 3.20 3.97 16.25
N TYR A 7 2.01 4.00 15.67
CA TYR A 7 1.45 2.89 14.91
C TYR A 7 0.94 3.42 13.58
N THR A 8 1.22 2.71 12.50
CA THR A 8 0.64 2.97 11.19
C THR A 8 0.30 1.67 10.47
N GLY A 9 -0.60 1.72 9.50
CA GLY A 9 -1.03 0.57 8.72
C GLY A 9 -2.40 0.79 8.10
N GLY A 10 -2.98 -0.26 7.55
CA GLY A 10 -4.29 -0.21 6.92
C GLY A 10 -5.47 -0.29 7.89
N ILE A 11 -5.25 -0.55 9.17
CA ILE A 11 -6.29 -0.89 10.15
C ILE A 11 -7.16 0.32 10.49
N ASN A 12 -8.47 0.18 10.33
CA ASN A 12 -9.48 1.12 10.83
C ASN A 12 -10.16 0.57 12.09
N ILE A 13 -10.83 1.45 12.84
CA ILE A 13 -11.55 1.05 14.06
C ILE A 13 -12.97 0.60 13.67
N ALA A 14 -13.12 -0.70 13.39
CA ALA A 14 -14.41 -1.35 13.13
C ALA A 14 -14.30 -2.86 13.42
N ASP A 15 -15.42 -3.52 13.65
CA ASP A 15 -15.49 -4.92 14.09
C ASP A 15 -14.93 -5.90 13.06
N GLU A 16 -15.10 -5.63 11.77
CA GLU A 16 -14.54 -6.43 10.68
C GLU A 16 -13.02 -6.47 10.69
N TYR A 17 -12.32 -5.38 11.08
CA TYR A 17 -10.85 -5.34 11.16
C TYR A 17 -10.30 -6.19 12.31
N ALA A 18 -11.10 -6.40 13.34
CA ALA A 18 -10.78 -7.30 14.45
C ALA A 18 -11.26 -8.74 14.20
N ASN A 19 -11.87 -9.03 13.05
CA ASN A 19 -12.52 -10.29 12.72
C ASN A 19 -13.61 -10.71 13.73
N LEU A 20 -14.21 -9.75 14.43
CA LEU A 20 -15.35 -9.97 15.33
C LEU A 20 -16.67 -10.12 14.54
N PHE A 21 -16.70 -9.54 13.35
CA PHE A 21 -17.82 -9.66 12.42
C PHE A 21 -17.32 -10.10 11.03
N VAL A 22 -17.75 -11.30 10.61
CA VAL A 22 -17.34 -11.88 9.33
C VAL A 22 -18.28 -11.43 8.22
N ARG A 23 -17.86 -10.43 7.43
CA ARG A 23 -18.65 -9.93 6.29
C ARG A 23 -18.07 -10.33 4.93
N PHE A 24 -16.75 -10.30 4.80
CA PHE A 24 -16.03 -10.60 3.55
C PHE A 24 -14.95 -11.68 3.76
N GLY A 25 -15.26 -12.69 4.58
CA GLY A 25 -14.30 -13.67 5.02
C GLY A 25 -13.33 -13.11 6.06
N HIS A 26 -12.15 -13.71 6.18
CA HIS A 26 -11.10 -13.23 7.06
C HIS A 26 -10.57 -11.87 6.57
N TRP A 27 -10.64 -10.87 7.44
CA TRP A 27 -10.09 -9.55 7.16
C TRP A 27 -8.61 -9.51 7.51
N LYS A 28 -7.76 -9.41 6.49
CA LYS A 28 -6.30 -9.39 6.65
C LYS A 28 -5.78 -7.98 6.49
N ASP A 29 -5.17 -7.46 7.52
CA ASP A 29 -4.50 -6.18 7.48
C ASP A 29 -3.06 -6.29 7.97
N THR A 30 -2.28 -5.22 7.79
CA THR A 30 -0.90 -5.10 8.25
C THR A 30 -0.72 -3.75 8.91
N GLY A 31 -0.05 -3.75 10.06
CA GLY A 31 0.36 -2.56 10.78
C GLY A 31 1.76 -2.72 11.32
N VAL A 32 2.41 -1.60 11.57
CA VAL A 32 3.73 -1.53 12.17
C VAL A 32 3.72 -0.61 13.38
N ARG A 33 4.42 -1.03 14.43
CA ARG A 33 4.74 -0.21 15.60
C ARG A 33 6.16 0.33 15.46
N ILE A 34 6.34 1.60 15.74
CA ILE A 34 7.63 2.27 15.73
C ILE A 34 7.89 2.82 17.14
N ASP A 35 9.01 2.46 17.71
CA ASP A 35 9.45 2.92 19.01
C ASP A 35 10.65 3.88 18.88
N GLY A 36 10.71 4.90 19.73
CA GLY A 36 11.83 5.84 19.79
C GLY A 36 11.71 7.01 18.81
N ALA A 37 12.84 7.42 18.25
CA ALA A 37 12.95 8.67 17.47
C ALA A 37 12.04 8.70 16.22
N GLY A 38 11.78 7.55 15.59
CA GLY A 38 10.90 7.45 14.44
C GLY A 38 9.44 7.82 14.73
N ALA A 39 8.97 7.65 15.97
CA ALA A 39 7.62 8.05 16.37
C ALA A 39 7.39 9.57 16.26
N TRP A 40 8.45 10.35 16.36
CA TRP A 40 8.42 11.79 16.17
C TRP A 40 7.93 12.20 14.77
N GLY A 41 8.31 11.47 13.72
CA GLY A 41 7.85 11.75 12.37
C GLY A 41 6.32 11.80 12.28
N PHE A 42 5.61 10.83 12.89
CA PHE A 42 4.15 10.83 12.94
C PHE A 42 3.57 11.94 13.81
N ALA A 43 4.21 12.25 14.95
CA ALA A 43 3.79 13.36 15.80
C ALA A 43 3.88 14.70 15.05
N SER A 44 4.98 14.93 14.31
CA SER A 44 5.16 16.15 13.53
C SER A 44 4.10 16.30 12.43
N GLN A 45 3.75 15.21 11.78
CA GLN A 45 2.69 15.17 10.76
C GLN A 45 1.33 15.52 11.35
N PHE A 46 0.96 14.90 12.49
CA PHE A 46 -0.27 15.25 13.19
C PHE A 46 -0.34 16.75 13.51
N ILE A 47 0.76 17.32 13.96
CA ILE A 47 0.81 18.73 14.34
C ILE A 47 0.71 19.65 13.13
N GLN A 48 1.33 19.29 12.01
CA GLN A 48 1.14 20.03 10.77
C GLN A 48 -0.33 20.07 10.37
N MET A 49 -1.01 18.92 10.38
CA MET A 49 -2.45 18.86 10.10
C MET A 49 -3.29 19.65 11.11
N TRP A 50 -2.93 19.59 12.40
CA TRP A 50 -3.60 20.36 13.46
C TRP A 50 -3.49 21.89 13.23
N LYS A 51 -2.32 22.34 12.79
CA LYS A 51 -2.11 23.76 12.42
C LYS A 51 -2.87 24.15 11.15
N MET A 52 -2.94 23.27 10.17
CA MET A 52 -3.68 23.55 8.92
C MET A 52 -5.17 23.82 9.17
N ILE A 53 -5.78 23.22 10.19
CA ILE A 53 -7.17 23.49 10.58
C ILE A 53 -7.30 24.71 11.53
N GLY A 54 -6.27 25.54 11.63
CA GLY A 54 -6.26 26.77 12.42
C GLY A 54 -6.15 26.54 13.93
N ARG A 55 -5.65 25.38 14.37
CA ARG A 55 -5.41 25.08 15.78
C ARG A 55 -3.95 25.28 16.15
N SER A 56 -3.69 25.64 17.41
CA SER A 56 -2.36 25.74 17.99
C SER A 56 -2.20 24.76 19.15
N LEU A 57 -0.98 24.38 19.44
CA LEU A 57 -0.62 23.61 20.62
C LEU A 57 0.12 24.51 21.58
N PRO A 58 -0.26 24.58 22.87
CA PRO A 58 0.55 25.24 23.88
C PRO A 58 1.86 24.47 24.09
N ASN A 59 2.97 25.20 24.24
CA ASN A 59 4.30 24.62 24.48
C ASN A 59 4.70 23.54 23.46
N GLU A 60 4.57 23.87 22.23
CA GLU A 60 4.79 22.98 21.09
C GLU A 60 6.12 22.21 21.19
N ASP A 61 7.20 22.88 21.63
CA ASP A 61 8.53 22.29 21.77
C ASP A 61 8.60 21.15 22.80
N ASP A 62 7.68 21.10 23.77
CA ASP A 62 7.66 20.06 24.81
C ASP A 62 7.15 18.70 24.30
N TYR A 63 6.44 18.68 23.16
CA TYR A 63 5.84 17.48 22.60
C TYR A 63 6.74 16.74 21.61
N TYR A 64 7.87 17.31 21.19
CA TYR A 64 8.45 17.06 19.88
C TYR A 64 9.68 16.18 19.84
N ARG A 65 10.41 16.00 20.90
CA ARG A 65 11.66 15.22 20.82
C ARG A 65 11.62 14.05 21.79
N PRO A 66 11.61 12.81 21.31
CA PRO A 66 11.86 11.69 22.18
C PRO A 66 13.27 11.86 22.77
N ARG A 67 13.33 11.92 24.10
CA ARG A 67 14.61 11.94 24.85
C ARG A 67 15.12 10.51 25.11
N VAL A 68 14.42 9.52 24.56
CA VAL A 68 14.74 8.11 24.76
C VAL A 68 15.39 7.62 23.48
N GLU A 69 16.66 7.26 23.59
CA GLU A 69 17.35 6.49 22.56
C GLU A 69 16.99 5.03 22.76
N ILE A 70 16.47 4.41 21.72
CA ILE A 70 16.21 2.98 21.66
C ILE A 70 17.23 2.40 20.71
N GLU A 71 18.02 1.45 21.20
CA GLU A 71 18.95 0.73 20.33
C GLU A 71 18.16 -0.09 19.29
N GLY A 72 18.56 0.01 18.04
CA GLY A 72 17.94 -0.68 16.91
C GLY A 72 18.88 -0.75 15.73
N THR A 73 18.56 -1.62 14.79
CA THR A 73 19.28 -1.76 13.53
C THR A 73 18.43 -1.22 12.38
N GLY A 74 19.09 -0.64 11.38
CA GLY A 74 18.42 -0.11 10.19
C GLY A 74 17.79 1.26 10.37
N TRP A 75 16.92 1.63 9.44
CA TRP A 75 16.34 2.98 9.34
C TRP A 75 14.83 2.89 9.13
N CYS A 76 14.11 3.83 9.75
CA CYS A 76 12.70 4.05 9.43
C CYS A 76 12.46 5.51 9.08
N GLN A 77 11.67 5.74 8.06
CA GLN A 77 11.28 7.08 7.60
C GLN A 77 9.77 7.18 7.52
N PRO A 78 9.11 7.70 8.57
CA PRO A 78 7.71 8.07 8.49
C PRO A 78 7.50 9.27 7.56
N PHE A 79 6.45 9.22 6.74
CA PHE A 79 6.06 10.35 5.89
C PHE A 79 4.55 10.35 5.64
N THR A 80 4.03 11.49 5.23
CA THR A 80 2.63 11.67 4.84
C THR A 80 2.53 12.36 3.51
N ASP A 81 1.38 12.22 2.91
CA ASP A 81 0.97 12.95 1.74
C ASP A 81 -0.47 13.45 1.87
N GLY A 82 -0.82 14.44 1.07
CA GLY A 82 -2.18 14.93 0.98
C GLY A 82 -2.27 16.19 0.10
N PRO A 83 -3.44 16.44 -0.49
CA PRO A 83 -3.62 17.41 -1.56
C PRO A 83 -3.33 18.87 -1.18
N LEU A 84 -3.24 19.18 0.13
CA LEU A 84 -2.98 20.54 0.60
C LEU A 84 -1.56 20.78 1.11
N ASN A 85 -0.82 19.72 1.44
CA ASN A 85 0.51 19.83 2.04
C ASN A 85 1.65 19.28 1.16
N ASN A 86 1.31 18.52 0.12
CA ASN A 86 2.30 17.91 -0.79
C ASN A 86 1.83 17.98 -2.25
N PRO A 87 2.03 19.11 -2.93
CA PRO A 87 1.59 19.27 -4.31
C PRO A 87 2.36 18.36 -5.30
N ASP A 88 3.53 17.87 -4.91
CA ASP A 88 4.42 17.04 -5.74
C ASP A 88 4.18 15.53 -5.59
N ASN A 89 3.16 15.13 -4.80
CA ASN A 89 2.74 13.73 -4.59
C ASN A 89 3.89 12.76 -4.20
N PRO A 90 4.59 13.00 -3.09
CA PRO A 90 5.77 12.22 -2.71
C PRO A 90 5.46 10.74 -2.37
N ILE A 91 4.23 10.38 -2.05
CA ILE A 91 3.84 8.97 -1.85
C ILE A 91 3.89 8.22 -3.18
N GLU A 92 3.29 8.75 -4.24
CA GLU A 92 3.31 8.12 -5.56
C GLU A 92 4.74 8.00 -6.09
N ASP A 93 5.53 9.07 -5.96
CA ASP A 93 6.95 9.06 -6.32
C ASP A 93 7.74 8.00 -5.54
N THR A 94 7.44 7.83 -4.25
CA THR A 94 8.08 6.77 -3.43
C THR A 94 7.74 5.38 -3.97
N TYR A 95 6.47 5.11 -4.32
CA TYR A 95 6.09 3.84 -4.94
C TYR A 95 6.81 3.62 -6.27
N LEU A 96 6.88 4.62 -7.14
CA LEU A 96 7.61 4.55 -8.42
C LEU A 96 9.10 4.27 -8.20
N GLN A 97 9.73 4.92 -7.23
CA GLN A 97 11.14 4.69 -6.88
C GLN A 97 11.36 3.28 -6.35
N LEU A 98 10.48 2.77 -5.47
CA LEU A 98 10.56 1.39 -4.96
C LEU A 98 10.44 0.37 -6.10
N ILE A 99 9.49 0.55 -7.02
CA ILE A 99 9.32 -0.32 -8.18
C ILE A 99 10.58 -0.28 -9.07
N ALA A 100 11.10 0.91 -9.36
CA ALA A 100 12.27 1.09 -10.21
C ALA A 100 13.57 0.57 -9.56
N SER A 101 13.65 0.50 -8.23
CA SER A 101 14.81 0.00 -7.50
C SER A 101 14.87 -1.53 -7.39
N ALA A 102 13.75 -2.22 -7.61
CA ALA A 102 13.65 -3.67 -7.47
C ALA A 102 14.56 -4.40 -8.48
N GLN A 103 15.37 -5.33 -8.00
CA GLN A 103 16.29 -6.12 -8.83
C GLN A 103 15.94 -7.61 -8.86
N LYS A 104 15.32 -8.14 -7.80
CA LYS A 104 15.03 -9.57 -7.67
C LYS A 104 13.56 -9.83 -7.39
N MET A 105 12.97 -9.09 -6.46
CA MET A 105 11.59 -9.29 -6.04
C MET A 105 10.90 -7.97 -5.69
N LEU A 106 9.62 -7.91 -6.03
CA LEU A 106 8.73 -6.82 -5.66
C LEU A 106 7.38 -7.42 -5.26
N TYR A 107 7.05 -7.40 -3.97
CA TYR A 107 5.78 -7.89 -3.45
C TYR A 107 4.92 -6.71 -3.02
N ILE A 108 3.67 -6.71 -3.46
CA ILE A 108 2.71 -5.63 -3.17
C ILE A 108 1.42 -6.24 -2.66
N THR A 109 0.88 -5.67 -1.58
CA THR A 109 -0.48 -5.96 -1.12
C THR A 109 -1.33 -4.70 -1.19
N THR A 110 -2.53 -4.80 -1.72
CA THR A 110 -3.47 -3.68 -1.78
C THR A 110 -4.91 -4.20 -1.93
N PRO A 111 -5.90 -3.58 -1.23
CA PRO A 111 -7.30 -3.93 -1.43
C PRO A 111 -7.87 -3.44 -2.77
N TYR A 112 -7.32 -2.35 -3.29
CA TYR A 112 -7.78 -1.68 -4.50
C TYR A 112 -6.60 -1.41 -5.43
N TYR A 113 -6.82 -1.62 -6.72
CA TYR A 113 -5.82 -1.39 -7.75
C TYR A 113 -6.44 -0.66 -8.93
N ALA A 114 -6.13 0.60 -9.07
CA ALA A 114 -6.56 1.45 -10.20
C ALA A 114 -5.57 2.63 -10.34
N VAL A 115 -4.38 2.35 -10.81
CA VAL A 115 -3.24 3.27 -10.84
C VAL A 115 -3.16 4.07 -12.13
N GLU A 116 -2.32 5.10 -12.15
CA GLU A 116 -1.97 5.81 -13.37
C GLU A 116 -1.11 4.96 -14.30
N GLU A 117 -1.04 5.36 -15.55
CA GLU A 117 -0.30 4.65 -16.60
C GLU A 117 1.20 4.52 -16.26
N SER A 118 1.78 5.55 -15.63
CA SER A 118 3.17 5.55 -15.16
C SER A 118 3.47 4.39 -14.21
N MET A 119 2.62 4.19 -13.20
CA MET A 119 2.74 3.14 -12.21
C MET A 119 2.51 1.75 -12.84
N GLN A 120 1.47 1.62 -13.67
CA GLN A 120 1.17 0.41 -14.43
C GLN A 120 2.37 0.00 -15.28
N LYS A 121 2.92 0.95 -16.03
CA LYS A 121 4.07 0.74 -16.90
C LYS A 121 5.33 0.37 -16.15
N ALA A 122 5.58 0.99 -14.99
CA ALA A 122 6.72 0.67 -14.14
C ALA A 122 6.69 -0.78 -13.65
N LEU A 123 5.53 -1.30 -13.24
CA LEU A 123 5.35 -2.70 -12.84
C LEU A 123 5.60 -3.68 -14.00
N CYS A 124 5.09 -3.36 -15.19
CA CYS A 124 5.34 -4.16 -16.40
C CYS A 124 6.83 -4.20 -16.72
N ILE A 125 7.52 -3.05 -16.71
CA ILE A 125 8.96 -2.96 -16.98
C ILE A 125 9.77 -3.77 -15.95
N ALA A 126 9.44 -3.70 -14.67
CA ALA A 126 10.11 -4.47 -13.65
C ALA A 126 9.96 -5.99 -13.90
N ALA A 127 8.75 -6.45 -14.23
CA ALA A 127 8.50 -7.86 -14.56
C ALA A 127 9.22 -8.29 -15.84
N ASP A 128 9.20 -7.48 -16.90
CA ASP A 128 9.94 -7.74 -18.15
C ASP A 128 11.45 -7.80 -17.94
N ALA A 129 11.97 -7.04 -16.98
CA ALA A 129 13.38 -7.07 -16.56
C ALA A 129 13.74 -8.34 -15.74
N GLY A 130 12.78 -9.20 -15.41
CA GLY A 130 12.99 -10.45 -14.69
C GLY A 130 12.82 -10.36 -13.18
N VAL A 131 12.30 -9.24 -12.65
CA VAL A 131 11.93 -9.11 -11.24
C VAL A 131 10.73 -10.01 -10.94
N ASP A 132 10.75 -10.75 -9.85
CA ASP A 132 9.58 -11.49 -9.35
C ASP A 132 8.55 -10.53 -8.75
N VAL A 133 7.69 -9.98 -9.62
CA VAL A 133 6.65 -9.03 -9.22
C VAL A 133 5.39 -9.80 -8.82
N ARG A 134 4.95 -9.62 -7.56
CA ARG A 134 3.75 -10.25 -7.01
C ARG A 134 2.78 -9.19 -6.48
N LEU A 135 1.52 -9.30 -6.88
CA LEU A 135 0.42 -8.46 -6.42
C LEU A 135 -0.61 -9.34 -5.71
N VAL A 136 -0.83 -9.09 -4.42
CA VAL A 136 -1.84 -9.78 -3.61
C VAL A 136 -3.05 -8.88 -3.44
N VAL A 137 -4.22 -9.39 -3.83
CA VAL A 137 -5.50 -8.68 -3.81
C VAL A 137 -6.58 -9.53 -3.13
N PRO A 138 -7.71 -8.95 -2.71
CA PRO A 138 -8.81 -9.73 -2.14
C PRO A 138 -9.41 -10.70 -3.16
N ALA A 139 -9.79 -11.91 -2.72
CA ALA A 139 -10.65 -12.80 -3.51
C ALA A 139 -12.12 -12.44 -3.34
N ILE A 140 -12.51 -11.93 -2.17
CA ILE A 140 -13.89 -11.52 -1.86
C ILE A 140 -13.91 -9.99 -1.77
N PRO A 141 -14.41 -9.27 -2.78
CA PRO A 141 -14.40 -7.81 -2.77
C PRO A 141 -15.46 -7.22 -1.84
N ASP A 142 -15.14 -6.13 -1.15
CA ASP A 142 -16.09 -5.30 -0.41
C ASP A 142 -16.95 -4.43 -1.35
N LYS A 143 -16.36 -3.98 -2.47
CA LYS A 143 -16.97 -3.12 -3.50
C LYS A 143 -16.81 -3.75 -4.88
N LYS A 144 -17.85 -4.42 -5.34
CA LYS A 144 -17.84 -5.15 -6.63
C LYS A 144 -17.42 -4.29 -7.82
N TYR A 145 -17.89 -3.04 -7.90
CA TYR A 145 -17.54 -2.14 -9.02
C TYR A 145 -16.06 -1.77 -9.03
N VAL A 146 -15.49 -1.48 -7.85
CA VAL A 146 -14.08 -1.14 -7.73
C VAL A 146 -13.21 -2.34 -8.12
N TYR A 147 -13.63 -3.54 -7.73
CA TYR A 147 -12.95 -4.77 -8.10
C TYR A 147 -13.00 -5.02 -9.62
N MET A 148 -14.17 -4.82 -10.24
CA MET A 148 -14.30 -4.94 -11.71
C MET A 148 -13.39 -3.94 -12.45
N VAL A 149 -13.23 -2.73 -11.92
CA VAL A 149 -12.28 -1.74 -12.47
C VAL A 149 -10.85 -2.25 -12.29
N ALA A 150 -10.47 -2.74 -11.10
CA ALA A 150 -9.14 -3.29 -10.85
C ALA A 150 -8.80 -4.44 -11.83
N GLU A 151 -9.75 -5.34 -12.09
CA GLU A 151 -9.55 -6.44 -13.04
C GLU A 151 -9.24 -5.98 -14.46
N THR A 152 -9.63 -4.77 -14.86
CA THR A 152 -9.30 -4.25 -16.19
C THR A 152 -7.82 -3.97 -16.37
N TYR A 153 -7.12 -3.60 -15.30
CA TYR A 153 -5.67 -3.35 -15.29
C TYR A 153 -4.85 -4.64 -15.29
N TRP A 154 -5.39 -5.74 -14.73
CA TRP A 154 -4.63 -6.96 -14.52
C TRP A 154 -4.20 -7.68 -15.81
N GLY A 155 -4.94 -7.51 -16.89
CA GLY A 155 -4.62 -8.15 -18.16
C GLY A 155 -3.24 -7.78 -18.70
N GLU A 156 -2.89 -6.50 -18.66
CA GLU A 156 -1.59 -6.00 -19.07
C GLU A 156 -0.50 -6.49 -18.10
N LEU A 157 -0.71 -6.40 -16.79
CA LEU A 157 0.23 -6.92 -15.79
C LEU A 157 0.54 -8.40 -16.01
N LEU A 158 -0.50 -9.22 -16.18
CA LEU A 158 -0.37 -10.66 -16.41
C LEU A 158 0.36 -10.97 -17.73
N ALA A 159 0.12 -10.18 -18.78
CA ALA A 159 0.79 -10.33 -20.08
C ALA A 159 2.30 -10.06 -19.99
N HIS A 160 2.73 -9.17 -19.08
CA HIS A 160 4.13 -8.86 -18.79
C HIS A 160 4.75 -9.75 -17.69
N GLY A 161 4.01 -10.74 -17.17
CA GLY A 161 4.56 -11.71 -16.22
C GLY A 161 4.42 -11.33 -14.75
N VAL A 162 3.71 -10.24 -14.41
CA VAL A 162 3.32 -9.94 -13.02
C VAL A 162 2.41 -11.05 -12.51
N LYS A 163 2.72 -11.59 -11.33
CA LYS A 163 1.96 -12.65 -10.68
C LYS A 163 0.88 -12.05 -9.79
N ILE A 164 -0.38 -12.30 -10.10
CA ILE A 164 -1.51 -11.83 -9.30
C ILE A 164 -2.05 -12.97 -8.45
N TYR A 165 -2.21 -12.71 -7.16
CA TYR A 165 -2.69 -13.66 -6.16
C TYR A 165 -3.96 -13.14 -5.50
N ARG A 166 -5.04 -13.92 -5.55
CA ARG A 166 -6.31 -13.60 -4.87
C ARG A 166 -6.35 -14.29 -3.52
N TYR A 167 -6.33 -13.54 -2.45
CA TYR A 167 -6.37 -14.05 -1.07
C TYR A 167 -7.69 -14.73 -0.79
N THR A 168 -7.69 -16.06 -0.78
CA THR A 168 -8.93 -16.87 -0.71
C THR A 168 -9.62 -16.88 0.64
N PRO A 169 -8.95 -16.72 1.80
CA PRO A 169 -9.66 -16.67 3.08
C PRO A 169 -10.61 -15.46 3.23
N GLY A 170 -10.40 -14.40 2.44
CA GLY A 170 -11.28 -13.24 2.55
C GLY A 170 -10.76 -11.96 1.89
N PHE A 171 -10.79 -10.87 2.66
CA PHE A 171 -10.45 -9.54 2.20
C PHE A 171 -9.07 -9.09 2.70
N VAL A 172 -8.12 -8.92 1.80
CA VAL A 172 -6.84 -8.27 2.10
C VAL A 172 -7.04 -6.77 2.09
N HIS A 173 -6.84 -6.13 3.24
CA HIS A 173 -6.85 -4.69 3.38
C HIS A 173 -5.47 -4.10 3.71
N ALA A 174 -4.45 -4.94 3.81
CA ALA A 174 -3.06 -4.52 3.95
C ALA A 174 -2.60 -3.67 2.77
N LYS A 175 -1.80 -2.64 3.04
CA LYS A 175 -1.12 -1.82 2.05
C LYS A 175 0.35 -1.83 2.39
N SER A 176 1.07 -2.70 1.70
CA SER A 176 2.50 -2.85 1.90
C SER A 176 3.23 -3.16 0.60
N VAL A 177 4.47 -2.73 0.55
CA VAL A 177 5.41 -3.03 -0.54
C VAL A 177 6.67 -3.61 0.07
N MET A 178 7.22 -4.64 -0.55
CA MET A 178 8.50 -5.26 -0.20
C MET A 178 9.39 -5.29 -1.41
N VAL A 179 10.63 -4.83 -1.27
CA VAL A 179 11.64 -4.82 -2.32
C VAL A 179 12.89 -5.56 -1.85
N ASP A 180 13.27 -6.59 -2.57
CA ASP A 180 14.54 -7.32 -2.46
C ASP A 180 14.91 -7.81 -1.04
N ARG A 181 13.93 -7.94 -0.12
CA ARG A 181 14.11 -8.29 1.31
C ARG A 181 14.89 -7.24 2.10
N GLU A 182 15.06 -6.05 1.58
CA GLU A 182 15.86 -4.99 2.18
C GLU A 182 15.03 -3.79 2.57
N VAL A 183 14.01 -3.46 1.76
CA VAL A 183 13.17 -2.29 1.92
C VAL A 183 11.71 -2.70 2.00
N ALA A 184 10.99 -2.16 2.97
CA ALA A 184 9.55 -2.33 3.08
C ALA A 184 8.85 -0.98 3.26
N LEU A 185 7.65 -0.86 2.71
CA LEU A 185 6.74 0.25 2.96
C LEU A 185 5.45 -0.30 3.54
N VAL A 186 5.01 0.29 4.65
CA VAL A 186 3.73 -0.04 5.31
C VAL A 186 2.98 1.25 5.59
N GLY A 187 1.71 1.29 5.23
CA GLY A 187 0.92 2.51 5.45
C GLY A 187 -0.57 2.35 5.21
N SER A 188 -1.22 3.47 5.02
CA SER A 188 -2.65 3.56 4.73
C SER A 188 -2.98 3.67 3.23
N THR A 189 -1.97 3.80 2.36
CA THR A 189 -2.08 4.15 0.95
C THR A 189 -2.48 2.96 0.08
N ASN A 190 -3.66 2.99 -0.52
CA ASN A 190 -4.04 2.02 -1.55
C ASN A 190 -3.34 2.34 -2.87
N MET A 191 -3.17 1.34 -3.72
CA MET A 191 -2.70 1.52 -5.10
C MET A 191 -3.84 1.95 -6.01
N ASP A 192 -4.37 3.14 -5.78
CA ASP A 192 -5.39 3.74 -6.65
C ASP A 192 -5.18 5.26 -6.78
N TYR A 193 -5.56 5.78 -7.94
CA TYR A 193 -5.46 7.20 -8.29
C TYR A 193 -6.09 8.12 -7.24
N ARG A 194 -7.25 7.73 -6.69
CA ARG A 194 -7.96 8.53 -5.70
C ARG A 194 -7.15 8.67 -4.42
N THR A 195 -6.52 7.60 -3.99
CA THR A 195 -5.69 7.59 -2.79
C THR A 195 -4.45 8.44 -2.99
N PHE A 196 -3.74 8.28 -4.11
CA PHE A 196 -2.53 9.07 -4.38
C PHE A 196 -2.79 10.57 -4.53
N GLN A 197 -3.93 10.97 -5.11
CA GLN A 197 -4.17 12.37 -5.48
C GLN A 197 -5.07 13.14 -4.51
N LEU A 198 -5.94 12.47 -3.75
CA LEU A 198 -7.04 13.13 -3.07
C LEU A 198 -7.14 12.84 -1.56
N HIS A 199 -6.37 11.88 -1.05
CA HIS A 199 -6.43 11.49 0.36
C HIS A 199 -5.22 12.01 1.14
N TYR A 200 -5.43 12.19 2.44
CA TYR A 200 -4.34 12.30 3.40
C TYR A 200 -3.96 10.89 3.84
N GLU A 201 -2.76 10.50 3.51
CA GLU A 201 -2.23 9.17 3.81
C GLU A 201 -0.95 9.27 4.63
N CYS A 202 -0.64 8.23 5.38
CA CYS A 202 0.64 8.12 6.06
C CYS A 202 1.25 6.74 5.83
N ALA A 203 2.57 6.73 5.71
CA ALA A 203 3.34 5.51 5.52
C ALA A 203 4.68 5.59 6.27
N VAL A 204 5.31 4.46 6.41
CA VAL A 204 6.70 4.36 6.87
C VAL A 204 7.49 3.50 5.91
N LEU A 205 8.63 4.01 5.51
CA LEU A 205 9.66 3.26 4.82
C LEU A 205 10.57 2.63 5.87
N LEU A 206 10.81 1.32 5.77
CA LEU A 206 11.67 0.53 6.63
C LEU A 206 12.83 0.01 5.79
N TYR A 207 14.05 0.15 6.30
CA TYR A 207 15.25 -0.25 5.58
C TYR A 207 16.21 -1.01 6.51
N HIS A 208 16.57 -2.23 6.12
CA HIS A 208 17.46 -3.14 6.86
C HIS A 208 17.07 -3.31 8.34
N MET A 209 15.78 -3.47 8.61
CA MET A 209 15.22 -3.70 9.94
C MET A 209 14.69 -5.14 10.08
N PRO A 210 14.68 -5.74 11.28
CA PRO A 210 14.04 -7.05 11.49
C PRO A 210 12.57 -7.08 11.03
N ALA A 211 11.82 -5.99 11.20
CA ALA A 211 10.44 -5.87 10.74
C ALA A 211 10.26 -6.04 9.23
N VAL A 212 11.32 -5.87 8.42
CA VAL A 212 11.29 -6.15 6.98
C VAL A 212 11.15 -7.66 6.74
N GLU A 213 11.88 -8.48 7.48
CA GLU A 213 11.78 -9.95 7.38
C GLU A 213 10.43 -10.44 7.93
N ASP A 214 9.97 -9.90 9.05
CA ASP A 214 8.64 -10.22 9.62
C ASP A 214 7.52 -9.94 8.63
N LEU A 215 7.61 -8.81 7.90
CA LEU A 215 6.66 -8.46 6.85
C LEU A 215 6.73 -9.43 5.67
N LEU A 216 7.94 -9.80 5.24
CA LEU A 216 8.12 -10.76 4.15
C LEU A 216 7.50 -12.11 4.49
N GLU A 217 7.73 -12.63 5.70
CA GLU A 217 7.08 -13.86 6.16
C GLU A 217 5.56 -13.75 6.17
N ASP A 218 5.01 -12.60 6.56
CA ASP A 218 3.57 -12.35 6.53
C ASP A 218 3.03 -12.34 5.09
N MET A 219 3.74 -11.70 4.16
CA MET A 219 3.38 -11.68 2.74
C MET A 219 3.48 -13.06 2.08
N ASP A 220 4.49 -13.85 2.41
CA ASP A 220 4.62 -15.22 1.93
C ASP A 220 3.48 -16.12 2.45
N ARG A 221 3.06 -15.94 3.72
CA ARG A 221 1.87 -16.61 4.25
C ARG A 221 0.60 -16.21 3.49
N MET A 222 0.45 -14.93 3.13
CA MET A 222 -0.69 -14.48 2.32
C MET A 222 -0.67 -15.09 0.93
N VAL A 223 0.48 -15.14 0.26
CA VAL A 223 0.64 -15.79 -1.05
C VAL A 223 0.30 -17.28 -0.96
N ALA A 224 0.79 -17.99 0.07
CA ALA A 224 0.49 -19.40 0.28
C ALA A 224 -1.00 -19.71 0.49
N GLN A 225 -1.77 -18.74 0.99
CA GLN A 225 -3.22 -18.82 1.20
C GLN A 225 -4.02 -18.26 0.01
N SER A 226 -3.37 -17.87 -1.07
CA SER A 226 -3.99 -17.22 -2.21
C SER A 226 -4.08 -18.16 -3.41
N ALA A 227 -5.09 -17.94 -4.24
CA ALA A 227 -5.18 -18.57 -5.55
C ALA A 227 -4.49 -17.67 -6.59
N PRO A 228 -3.58 -18.21 -7.42
CA PRO A 228 -3.03 -17.45 -8.54
C PRO A 228 -4.15 -17.10 -9.52
N TYR A 229 -4.07 -15.90 -10.10
CA TYR A 229 -4.97 -15.46 -11.16
C TYR A 229 -4.20 -15.40 -12.47
N THR A 230 -4.70 -16.08 -13.50
CA THR A 230 -3.98 -16.28 -14.75
C THR A 230 -4.51 -15.42 -15.88
N LEU A 231 -3.68 -15.16 -16.90
CA LEU A 231 -4.11 -14.48 -18.13
C LEU A 231 -5.22 -15.26 -18.86
N ALA A 232 -5.22 -16.59 -18.75
CA ALA A 232 -6.27 -17.43 -19.32
C ALA A 232 -7.62 -17.19 -18.64
N GLU A 233 -7.64 -17.11 -17.29
CA GLU A 233 -8.86 -16.75 -16.55
C GLU A 233 -9.30 -15.33 -16.85
N TRP A 234 -8.35 -14.39 -16.96
CA TRP A 234 -8.64 -13.01 -17.32
C TRP A 234 -9.31 -12.90 -18.69
N ASN A 235 -8.87 -13.63 -19.68
CA ASN A 235 -9.44 -13.67 -21.02
C ASN A 235 -10.85 -14.29 -21.08
N GLN A 236 -11.23 -15.12 -20.10
CA GLN A 236 -12.55 -15.76 -20.01
C GLN A 236 -13.62 -14.91 -19.31
N ARG A 237 -13.27 -13.65 -18.91
CA ARG A 237 -14.23 -12.75 -18.23
C ARG A 237 -15.44 -12.44 -19.12
N SER A 238 -16.58 -12.17 -18.47
CA SER A 238 -17.82 -11.81 -19.14
C SER A 238 -17.69 -10.46 -19.90
N TRP A 239 -18.39 -10.33 -20.99
CA TRP A 239 -18.39 -9.17 -21.87
C TRP A 239 -18.61 -7.80 -21.21
N PRO A 240 -19.45 -7.61 -20.15
CA PRO A 240 -19.62 -6.31 -19.50
C PRO A 240 -18.33 -5.72 -18.93
N VAL A 241 -17.42 -6.56 -18.43
CA VAL A 241 -16.12 -6.13 -17.87
C VAL A 241 -15.17 -5.70 -19.01
N SER A 242 -15.18 -6.42 -20.13
CA SER A 242 -14.36 -6.09 -21.30
C SER A 242 -14.79 -4.78 -21.97
N TYR A 243 -16.09 -4.46 -21.98
CA TYR A 243 -16.63 -3.24 -22.58
C TYR A 243 -16.26 -1.97 -21.80
N THR A 244 -16.24 -2.02 -20.46
CA THR A 244 -15.81 -0.88 -19.64
C THR A 244 -14.33 -0.55 -19.84
N HIS A 245 -13.49 -1.55 -20.10
CA HIS A 245 -12.09 -1.35 -20.42
C HIS A 245 -11.87 -0.62 -21.75
N LEU A 246 -12.54 -1.05 -22.82
CA LEU A 246 -12.43 -0.40 -24.13
C LEU A 246 -12.86 1.07 -24.09
N ARG A 247 -13.94 1.40 -23.39
CA ARG A 247 -14.41 2.79 -23.25
C ARG A 247 -13.47 3.67 -22.41
N ALA A 248 -12.82 3.13 -21.39
CA ALA A 248 -11.87 3.88 -20.57
C ALA A 248 -10.64 4.32 -21.39
N HIS A 249 -10.21 3.53 -22.38
CA HIS A 249 -9.13 3.90 -23.27
C HIS A 249 -9.56 4.92 -24.35
N GLU A 250 -10.78 4.82 -24.88
CA GLU A 250 -11.29 5.74 -25.90
C GLU A 250 -11.53 7.17 -25.39
N THR A 251 -11.89 7.33 -24.12
CA THR A 251 -12.11 8.66 -23.51
C THR A 251 -10.83 9.41 -23.17
N ARG A 252 -9.66 8.76 -23.25
CA ARG A 252 -8.34 9.40 -23.09
C ARG A 252 -7.71 9.91 -24.40
N SER A 253 -8.33 9.63 -25.55
CA SER A 253 -7.80 9.99 -26.87
C SER A 253 -8.43 11.24 -27.48
N ASN A 254 -9.24 12.02 -26.72
CA ASN A 254 -9.86 13.27 -27.18
C ASN A 254 -9.51 14.43 -26.23
#